data_da3324237b987476e2870db536d52855
#
_entry.id   da3324237b987476e2870db536d52855
#
_cell.length_a   1.000
_cell.length_b   1.000
_cell.length_c   1.000
_cell.angle_alpha   90.00
_cell.angle_beta   90.00
_cell.angle_gamma   90.00
#
_symmetry.space_group_name_H-M   'P 1'
#
loop_
_entity.id
_entity.type
_entity.pdbx_description
1 polymer ?
#
loop_
_entity_poly.entity_id
_entity_poly.type
_entity_poly.pdbx_seq_one_letter_code
_entity_poly.pdbx_strand_id
1 'polypeptide(L)'
;HEVANCILDCIHEGQMVFRVVADEFLIIDTAGGTVKDAKALYRKVRSGVDHLIRRDNYKAFFTISGGVISGETLGQVDYNELLKYTQFALSEAKARGKNQVYYFQVEDYEKFLRRRKILVELRKAVSNDFEGFDVFFQPIITRGGKDLYAAESLLRFWTSEKETVSPAEFIPILEESGLIIPVGKWVLHRALEMCVKCREKRPDFKVSVNLSYIQ
;
A
#
# COMPACT_ATOMS: atom_id res chain seq x y z
N HIS A 1 -10.38 17.30 25.25
CA HIS A 1 -10.33 16.88 26.67
C HIS A 1 -11.29 15.72 26.95
N GLU A 2 -12.53 15.73 26.48
CA GLU A 2 -13.55 14.70 26.78
C GLU A 2 -13.18 13.30 26.24
N VAL A 3 -12.65 13.22 25.03
CA VAL A 3 -12.17 11.93 24.49
C VAL A 3 -11.01 11.36 25.33
N ALA A 4 -10.09 12.22 25.80
CA ALA A 4 -9.01 11.79 26.69
C ALA A 4 -9.55 11.22 28.00
N ASN A 5 -10.53 11.90 28.61
CA ASN A 5 -11.17 11.40 29.82
C ASN A 5 -11.91 10.07 29.57
N CYS A 6 -12.61 9.97 28.43
CA CYS A 6 -13.27 8.73 28.04
C CYS A 6 -12.27 7.56 27.89
N ILE A 7 -11.07 7.79 27.36
CA ILE A 7 -10.02 6.78 27.29
C ILE A 7 -9.53 6.42 28.68
N LEU A 8 -9.27 7.43 29.53
CA LEU A 8 -8.81 7.20 30.91
C LEU A 8 -9.81 6.37 31.72
N ASP A 9 -11.12 6.61 31.54
CA ASP A 9 -12.18 5.81 32.20
C ASP A 9 -12.28 4.38 31.69
N CYS A 10 -11.65 4.08 30.55
CA CYS A 10 -11.68 2.77 29.93
C CYS A 10 -10.51 1.86 30.30
N ILE A 11 -9.37 2.43 30.72
CA ILE A 11 -8.17 1.69 31.07
C ILE A 11 -8.26 1.08 32.48
N HIS A 12 -7.39 0.13 32.75
CA HIS A 12 -7.26 -0.52 34.05
C HIS A 12 -5.82 -0.44 34.58
N GLU A 13 -5.62 -0.93 35.79
CA GLU A 13 -4.29 -1.02 36.41
C GLU A 13 -3.33 -1.81 35.52
N GLY A 14 -2.11 -1.29 35.32
CA GLY A 14 -1.12 -1.84 34.39
C GLY A 14 -1.18 -1.27 32.97
N GLN A 15 -2.17 -0.42 32.67
CA GLN A 15 -2.25 0.31 31.40
C GLN A 15 -1.88 1.79 31.58
N MET A 16 -1.12 2.32 30.63
CA MET A 16 -0.71 3.73 30.59
C MET A 16 -1.19 4.37 29.30
N VAL A 17 -1.65 5.63 29.39
CA VAL A 17 -2.12 6.42 28.25
C VAL A 17 -1.22 7.62 28.06
N PHE A 18 -0.79 7.82 26.83
CA PHE A 18 -0.01 8.97 26.40
C PHE A 18 -0.71 9.67 25.25
N ARG A 19 -0.77 10.99 25.27
CA ARG A 19 -1.16 11.78 24.11
C ARG A 19 0.08 12.07 23.27
N VAL A 20 0.13 11.53 22.06
CA VAL A 20 1.33 11.61 21.19
C VAL A 20 1.30 12.88 20.35
N VAL A 21 0.26 13.06 19.55
CA VAL A 21 0.06 14.24 18.67
C VAL A 21 -1.44 14.49 18.55
N ALA A 22 -1.83 15.75 18.65
CA ALA A 22 -3.19 16.24 18.39
C ALA A 22 -4.32 15.30 18.86
N ASP A 23 -4.81 14.43 18.02
CA ASP A 23 -5.90 13.47 18.24
C ASP A 23 -5.42 12.01 18.38
N GLU A 24 -4.11 11.78 18.48
CA GLU A 24 -3.53 10.44 18.60
C GLU A 24 -3.11 10.14 20.05
N PHE A 25 -3.57 8.99 20.52
CA PHE A 25 -3.27 8.46 21.86
C PHE A 25 -2.56 7.11 21.72
N LEU A 26 -1.56 6.88 22.55
CA LEU A 26 -0.87 5.61 22.71
C LEU A 26 -1.29 4.99 24.05
N ILE A 27 -1.73 3.75 24.03
CA ILE A 27 -2.02 2.96 25.23
C ILE A 27 -0.99 1.85 25.29
N ILE A 28 -0.26 1.77 26.39
CA ILE A 28 0.70 0.71 26.68
C ILE A 28 0.11 -0.16 27.78
N ASP A 29 -0.02 -1.45 27.50
CA ASP A 29 -0.44 -2.46 28.47
C ASP A 29 0.77 -3.29 28.89
N THR A 30 1.16 -3.18 30.17
CA THR A 30 2.28 -3.92 30.75
C THR A 30 1.83 -5.13 31.55
N ALA A 31 0.53 -5.35 31.68
CA ALA A 31 -0.05 -6.46 32.43
C ALA A 31 -0.16 -7.77 31.61
N GLY A 32 0.32 -7.77 30.36
CA GLY A 32 0.29 -8.96 29.51
C GLY A 32 -1.05 -9.19 28.82
N GLY A 33 -1.73 -8.10 28.43
CA GLY A 33 -3.00 -8.16 27.70
C GLY A 33 -2.90 -8.87 26.35
N THR A 34 -3.94 -9.62 26.04
CA THR A 34 -4.08 -10.35 24.76
C THR A 34 -4.70 -9.48 23.67
N VAL A 35 -4.67 -9.97 22.43
CA VAL A 35 -5.42 -9.37 21.30
C VAL A 35 -6.93 -9.22 21.62
N LYS A 36 -7.50 -10.15 22.40
CA LYS A 36 -8.90 -10.07 22.83
C LYS A 36 -9.13 -8.89 23.79
N ASP A 37 -8.20 -8.63 24.68
CA ASP A 37 -8.28 -7.53 25.63
C ASP A 37 -8.16 -6.18 24.91
N ALA A 38 -7.24 -6.07 23.95
CA ALA A 38 -7.12 -4.89 23.09
C ALA A 38 -8.40 -4.64 22.29
N LYS A 39 -9.06 -5.69 21.79
CA LYS A 39 -10.35 -5.58 21.09
C LYS A 39 -11.48 -5.14 22.03
N ALA A 40 -11.48 -5.64 23.26
CA ALA A 40 -12.45 -5.25 24.27
C ALA A 40 -12.26 -3.78 24.67
N LEU A 41 -11.02 -3.36 24.89
CA LEU A 41 -10.68 -1.97 25.19
C LEU A 41 -11.12 -1.01 24.07
N TYR A 42 -10.79 -1.35 22.81
CA TYR A 42 -11.24 -0.54 21.67
C TYR A 42 -12.77 -0.38 21.64
N ARG A 43 -13.51 -1.48 21.83
CA ARG A 43 -14.98 -1.44 21.85
C ARG A 43 -15.51 -0.54 22.98
N LYS A 44 -14.88 -0.60 24.17
CA LYS A 44 -15.25 0.19 25.33
C LYS A 44 -15.00 1.69 25.05
N VAL A 45 -13.82 2.04 24.55
CA VAL A 45 -13.49 3.42 24.15
C VAL A 45 -14.43 3.93 23.08
N ARG A 46 -14.68 3.15 22.02
CA ARG A 46 -15.62 3.51 20.96
C ARG A 46 -17.03 3.78 21.48
N SER A 47 -17.54 2.88 22.33
CA SER A 47 -18.86 3.04 22.94
C SER A 47 -18.94 4.30 23.81
N GLY A 48 -17.89 4.60 24.58
CA GLY A 48 -17.80 5.81 25.39
C GLY A 48 -17.83 7.07 24.52
N VAL A 49 -17.09 7.08 23.42
CA VAL A 49 -17.07 8.19 22.47
C VAL A 49 -18.43 8.36 21.75
N ASP A 50 -19.06 7.27 21.33
CA ASP A 50 -20.41 7.30 20.75
C ASP A 50 -21.44 7.85 21.76
N HIS A 51 -21.27 7.56 23.05
CA HIS A 51 -22.10 8.12 24.12
C HIS A 51 -21.87 9.64 24.29
N LEU A 52 -20.61 10.10 24.27
CA LEU A 52 -20.29 11.53 24.32
C LEU A 52 -20.92 12.30 23.18
N ILE A 53 -20.84 11.77 21.94
CA ILE A 53 -21.42 12.39 20.75
C ILE A 53 -22.94 12.58 20.92
N ARG A 54 -23.62 11.58 21.46
CA ARG A 54 -25.09 11.63 21.67
C ARG A 54 -25.50 12.58 22.81
N ARG A 55 -24.76 12.51 23.93
CA ARG A 55 -25.08 13.30 25.14
C ARG A 55 -25.02 14.81 24.87
N ASP A 56 -23.94 15.24 24.20
CA ASP A 56 -23.66 16.68 24.03
C ASP A 56 -24.16 17.22 22.69
N ASN A 57 -24.97 16.42 21.96
CA ASN A 57 -25.60 16.81 20.71
C ASN A 57 -24.59 17.36 19.67
N TYR A 58 -23.37 16.80 19.67
CA TYR A 58 -22.35 17.19 18.71
C TYR A 58 -22.85 16.97 17.29
N LYS A 59 -22.83 18.01 16.46
CA LYS A 59 -23.18 17.97 15.05
C LYS A 59 -22.10 17.27 14.18
N ALA A 60 -20.94 16.95 14.75
CA ALA A 60 -19.83 16.34 14.06
C ALA A 60 -19.77 14.83 14.41
N PHE A 61 -19.81 14.00 13.38
CA PHE A 61 -19.53 12.58 13.51
C PHE A 61 -18.01 12.38 13.41
N PHE A 62 -17.41 11.81 14.44
CA PHE A 62 -16.02 11.39 14.38
C PHE A 62 -15.93 9.90 14.70
N THR A 63 -14.90 9.28 14.15
CA THR A 63 -14.66 7.85 14.25
C THR A 63 -13.29 7.62 14.88
N ILE A 64 -13.13 6.47 15.52
CA ILE A 64 -11.87 6.06 16.12
C ILE A 64 -11.28 4.92 15.28
N SER A 65 -10.03 5.07 14.89
CA SER A 65 -9.23 3.98 14.32
C SER A 65 -8.14 3.60 15.30
N GLY A 66 -7.83 2.31 15.42
CA GLY A 66 -6.78 1.81 16.31
C GLY A 66 -5.81 0.88 15.59
N GLY A 67 -4.52 1.01 15.92
CA GLY A 67 -3.51 0.02 15.59
C GLY A 67 -3.12 -0.74 16.86
N VAL A 68 -3.07 -2.04 16.83
CA VAL A 68 -2.70 -2.89 17.95
C VAL A 68 -1.48 -3.72 17.61
N ILE A 69 -0.53 -3.74 18.54
CA ILE A 69 0.67 -4.56 18.45
C ILE A 69 0.75 -5.42 19.71
N SER A 70 0.99 -6.71 19.52
CA SER A 70 1.25 -7.63 20.61
C SER A 70 2.75 -7.88 20.77
N GLY A 71 3.26 -7.86 22.01
CA GLY A 71 4.63 -8.23 22.32
C GLY A 71 4.99 -9.66 21.90
N GLU A 72 4.02 -10.57 21.86
CA GLU A 72 4.21 -11.93 21.35
C GLU A 72 4.56 -11.97 19.86
N THR A 73 4.06 -11.01 19.08
CA THR A 73 4.29 -10.94 17.64
C THR A 73 5.68 -10.40 17.29
N LEU A 74 6.28 -9.59 18.17
CA LEU A 74 7.45 -8.80 17.83
C LEU A 74 8.78 -9.33 18.38
N GLY A 75 8.76 -10.14 19.44
CA GLY A 75 10.00 -10.48 20.16
C GLY A 75 10.68 -9.24 20.77
N GLN A 76 12.01 -9.17 20.68
CA GLN A 76 12.75 -7.98 21.13
C GLN A 76 12.86 -6.97 20.01
N VAL A 77 12.20 -5.82 20.17
CA VAL A 77 12.28 -4.67 19.26
C VAL A 77 12.69 -3.43 20.05
N ASP A 78 13.39 -2.52 19.36
CA ASP A 78 13.72 -1.23 19.96
C ASP A 78 12.52 -0.27 19.94
N TYR A 79 12.64 0.82 20.69
CA TYR A 79 11.61 1.84 20.78
C TYR A 79 11.26 2.48 19.41
N ASN A 80 12.24 2.71 18.56
CA ASN A 80 12.02 3.34 17.26
C ASN A 80 11.29 2.41 16.29
N GLU A 81 11.61 1.12 16.35
CA GLU A 81 10.90 0.10 15.58
C GLU A 81 9.45 -0.02 16.05
N LEU A 82 9.24 -0.06 17.37
CA LEU A 82 7.89 -0.10 17.95
C LEU A 82 7.04 1.09 17.49
N LEU A 83 7.61 2.31 17.47
CA LEU A 83 6.91 3.49 16.95
C LEU A 83 6.56 3.36 15.46
N LYS A 84 7.47 2.85 14.63
CA LYS A 84 7.19 2.62 13.20
C LYS A 84 6.05 1.61 13.01
N TYR A 85 6.04 0.55 13.80
CA TYR A 85 5.00 -0.47 13.74
C TYR A 85 3.64 0.05 14.21
N THR A 86 3.61 0.88 15.27
CA THR A 86 2.36 1.49 15.73
C THR A 86 1.79 2.46 14.70
N GLN A 87 2.63 3.29 14.08
CA GLN A 87 2.23 4.20 13.00
C GLN A 87 1.72 3.43 11.78
N PHE A 88 2.41 2.35 11.39
CA PHE A 88 1.96 1.49 10.31
C PHE A 88 0.61 0.86 10.64
N ALA A 89 0.44 0.26 11.82
CA ALA A 89 -0.81 -0.37 12.21
C ALA A 89 -1.99 0.61 12.25
N LEU A 90 -1.76 1.84 12.73
CA LEU A 90 -2.78 2.89 12.71
C LEU A 90 -3.11 3.34 11.28
N SER A 91 -2.09 3.47 10.41
CA SER A 91 -2.30 3.84 9.02
C SER A 91 -3.11 2.79 8.25
N GLU A 92 -2.86 1.49 8.52
CA GLU A 92 -3.63 0.39 7.95
C GLU A 92 -5.10 0.40 8.40
N ALA A 93 -5.36 0.67 9.69
CA ALA A 93 -6.73 0.81 10.17
C ALA A 93 -7.47 1.97 9.47
N LYS A 94 -6.77 3.10 9.23
CA LYS A 94 -7.32 4.25 8.50
C LYS A 94 -7.55 3.94 7.02
N ALA A 95 -6.61 3.24 6.35
CA ALA A 95 -6.68 2.89 4.94
C ALA A 95 -7.77 1.86 4.63
N ARG A 96 -8.00 0.91 5.52
CA ARG A 96 -9.02 -0.15 5.38
C ARG A 96 -10.46 0.33 5.67
N GLY A 97 -10.71 1.64 5.75
CA GLY A 97 -12.06 2.22 5.87
C GLY A 97 -12.32 2.98 7.15
N LYS A 98 -11.31 3.22 7.98
CA LYS A 98 -11.43 3.91 9.28
C LYS A 98 -12.38 3.21 10.26
N ASN A 99 -12.60 3.78 11.44
CA ASN A 99 -13.55 3.29 12.44
C ASN A 99 -13.41 1.79 12.78
N GLN A 100 -12.18 1.31 12.81
CA GLN A 100 -11.82 -0.08 13.07
C GLN A 100 -10.44 -0.22 13.70
N VAL A 101 -10.11 -1.44 14.11
CA VAL A 101 -8.79 -1.79 14.64
C VAL A 101 -8.06 -2.67 13.63
N TYR A 102 -6.81 -2.35 13.42
CA TYR A 102 -5.88 -3.23 12.71
C TYR A 102 -4.90 -3.87 13.70
N TYR A 103 -4.71 -5.16 13.59
CA TYR A 103 -3.73 -5.93 14.38
C TYR A 103 -2.48 -6.11 13.52
N PHE A 104 -1.36 -5.63 14.03
CA PHE A 104 -0.08 -5.66 13.34
C PHE A 104 0.29 -7.09 12.93
N GLN A 105 0.73 -7.25 11.69
CA GLN A 105 1.32 -8.46 11.14
C GLN A 105 2.65 -8.10 10.50
N VAL A 106 3.70 -8.86 10.78
CA VAL A 106 5.05 -8.63 10.26
C VAL A 106 5.05 -8.70 8.74
N GLU A 107 4.35 -9.67 8.18
CA GLU A 107 4.26 -9.90 6.74
C GLU A 107 3.62 -8.72 5.99
N ASP A 108 2.63 -8.06 6.59
CA ASP A 108 1.99 -6.89 5.98
C ASP A 108 2.94 -5.67 6.03
N TYR A 109 3.73 -5.55 7.10
CA TYR A 109 4.74 -4.51 7.20
C TYR A 109 5.90 -4.71 6.21
N GLU A 110 6.37 -5.93 6.02
CA GLU A 110 7.37 -6.27 5.01
C GLU A 110 6.88 -5.94 3.59
N LYS A 111 5.64 -6.29 3.26
CA LYS A 111 5.01 -5.91 1.98
C LYS A 111 4.93 -4.39 1.82
N PHE A 112 4.59 -3.66 2.88
CA PHE A 112 4.56 -2.20 2.88
C PHE A 112 5.96 -1.61 2.59
N LEU A 113 7.01 -2.11 3.25
CA LEU A 113 8.38 -1.67 3.01
C LEU A 113 8.84 -2.00 1.58
N ARG A 114 8.54 -3.19 1.11
CA ARG A 114 8.82 -3.64 -0.26
C ARG A 114 8.16 -2.70 -1.28
N ARG A 115 6.87 -2.42 -1.10
CA ARG A 115 6.12 -1.51 -1.97
C ARG A 115 6.71 -0.10 -1.99
N ARG A 116 7.13 0.43 -0.83
CA ARG A 116 7.81 1.73 -0.74
C ARG A 116 9.15 1.74 -1.47
N LYS A 117 9.96 0.67 -1.32
CA LYS A 117 11.23 0.51 -2.05
C LYS A 117 10.98 0.57 -3.56
N ILE A 118 10.03 -0.20 -4.05
CA ILE A 118 9.67 -0.22 -5.48
C ILE A 118 9.18 1.16 -5.96
N LEU A 119 8.33 1.84 -5.22
CA LEU A 119 7.86 3.18 -5.60
C LEU A 119 9.00 4.19 -5.74
N VAL A 120 10.01 4.14 -4.86
CA VAL A 120 11.20 5.00 -4.95
C VAL A 120 11.99 4.69 -6.23
N GLU A 121 12.20 3.40 -6.52
CA GLU A 121 12.90 2.96 -7.74
C GLU A 121 12.13 3.36 -9.02
N LEU A 122 10.80 3.21 -9.04
CA LEU A 122 9.96 3.62 -10.17
C LEU A 122 10.03 5.13 -10.42
N ARG A 123 9.98 5.96 -9.37
CA ARG A 123 10.12 7.42 -9.49
C ARG A 123 11.49 7.80 -10.07
N LYS A 124 12.54 7.16 -9.56
CA LYS A 124 13.91 7.36 -10.06
C LYS A 124 14.02 6.97 -11.53
N ALA A 125 13.49 5.81 -11.91
CA ALA A 125 13.50 5.33 -13.30
C ALA A 125 12.79 6.31 -14.24
N VAL A 126 11.59 6.78 -13.88
CA VAL A 126 10.82 7.75 -14.70
C VAL A 126 11.58 9.09 -14.84
N SER A 127 12.28 9.54 -13.79
CA SER A 127 13.09 10.78 -13.82
C SER A 127 14.38 10.64 -14.63
N ASN A 128 14.85 9.40 -14.84
CA ASN A 128 16.08 9.07 -15.57
C ASN A 128 15.76 8.40 -16.92
N ASP A 129 14.95 9.04 -17.75
CA ASP A 129 14.59 8.57 -19.10
C ASP A 129 14.13 7.10 -19.14
N PHE A 130 13.37 6.67 -18.12
CA PHE A 130 12.84 5.33 -17.97
C PHE A 130 13.92 4.24 -17.81
N GLU A 131 15.10 4.59 -17.29
CA GLU A 131 16.14 3.63 -16.96
C GLU A 131 15.60 2.51 -16.06
N GLY A 132 15.88 1.25 -16.43
CA GLY A 132 15.35 0.06 -15.74
C GLY A 132 14.02 -0.44 -16.29
N PHE A 133 13.32 0.34 -17.14
CA PHE A 133 12.18 -0.18 -17.89
C PHE A 133 12.62 -0.76 -19.24
N ASP A 134 11.93 -1.82 -19.68
CA ASP A 134 12.04 -2.35 -21.03
C ASP A 134 10.68 -2.89 -21.49
N VAL A 135 10.53 -3.00 -22.82
CA VAL A 135 9.33 -3.56 -23.46
C VAL A 135 9.69 -4.84 -24.21
N PHE A 136 9.21 -5.95 -23.68
CA PHE A 136 9.36 -7.25 -24.32
C PHE A 136 8.20 -7.46 -25.29
N PHE A 137 8.45 -8.14 -26.38
CA PHE A 137 7.46 -8.43 -27.40
C PHE A 137 7.22 -9.92 -27.49
N GLN A 138 6.04 -10.36 -27.04
CA GLN A 138 5.64 -11.75 -27.13
C GLN A 138 4.97 -12.00 -28.48
N PRO A 139 5.51 -12.91 -29.31
CA PRO A 139 4.95 -13.18 -30.63
C PRO A 139 3.59 -13.88 -30.56
N ILE A 140 2.66 -13.43 -31.39
CA ILE A 140 1.37 -14.05 -31.63
C ILE A 140 1.43 -14.69 -33.03
N ILE A 141 1.34 -16.01 -33.07
CA ILE A 141 1.42 -16.80 -34.31
C ILE A 141 0.03 -17.21 -34.78
N THR A 142 -0.12 -17.40 -36.12
CA THR A 142 -1.35 -17.93 -36.70
C THR A 142 -1.63 -19.36 -36.26
N ARG A 143 -2.90 -19.80 -36.36
CA ARG A 143 -3.34 -21.14 -35.94
C ARG A 143 -2.57 -22.31 -36.59
N GLY A 144 -1.88 -22.09 -37.69
CA GLY A 144 -1.03 -23.10 -38.34
C GLY A 144 0.41 -23.12 -37.85
N GLY A 145 0.78 -22.26 -36.89
CA GLY A 145 2.13 -22.21 -36.28
C GLY A 145 3.25 -21.74 -37.23
N LYS A 146 2.91 -21.26 -38.42
CA LYS A 146 3.89 -20.95 -39.47
C LYS A 146 4.17 -19.43 -39.64
N ASP A 147 3.22 -18.60 -39.25
CA ASP A 147 3.33 -17.18 -39.52
C ASP A 147 3.16 -16.33 -38.26
N LEU A 148 4.07 -15.36 -38.11
CA LEU A 148 3.96 -14.30 -37.08
C LEU A 148 2.83 -13.34 -37.48
N TYR A 149 1.77 -13.28 -36.70
CA TYR A 149 0.61 -12.43 -36.95
C TYR A 149 0.74 -11.05 -36.29
N ALA A 150 1.16 -11.02 -35.03
CA ALA A 150 1.25 -9.82 -34.22
C ALA A 150 2.26 -10.04 -33.09
N ALA A 151 2.45 -9.02 -32.25
CA ALA A 151 3.14 -9.19 -30.97
C ALA A 151 2.39 -8.44 -29.88
N GLU A 152 2.44 -8.96 -28.65
CA GLU A 152 2.00 -8.26 -27.46
C GLU A 152 3.19 -7.57 -26.78
N SER A 153 3.06 -6.29 -26.50
CA SER A 153 4.06 -5.53 -25.75
C SER A 153 3.87 -5.73 -24.25
N LEU A 154 4.89 -6.19 -23.58
CA LEU A 154 4.89 -6.55 -22.18
C LEU A 154 5.95 -5.74 -21.43
N LEU A 155 5.51 -4.81 -20.58
CA LEU A 155 6.40 -3.98 -19.78
C LEU A 155 7.17 -4.84 -18.77
N ARG A 156 8.48 -4.55 -18.64
CA ARG A 156 9.38 -5.13 -17.65
C ARG A 156 10.05 -4.02 -16.87
N PHE A 157 10.41 -4.35 -15.64
CA PHE A 157 11.11 -3.40 -14.77
C PHE A 157 12.18 -4.10 -13.93
N TRP A 158 13.35 -3.49 -13.88
CA TRP A 158 14.46 -3.85 -13.01
C TRP A 158 14.85 -2.67 -12.15
N THR A 159 15.08 -2.93 -10.86
CA THR A 159 15.61 -1.92 -9.95
C THR A 159 17.04 -1.50 -10.33
N SER A 160 17.54 -0.42 -9.74
CA SER A 160 18.93 0.00 -9.90
C SER A 160 19.94 -1.07 -9.47
N GLU A 161 19.55 -1.99 -8.59
CA GLU A 161 20.33 -3.16 -8.16
C GLU A 161 20.17 -4.37 -9.11
N LYS A 162 19.49 -4.18 -10.26
CA LYS A 162 19.18 -5.22 -11.26
C LYS A 162 18.26 -6.33 -10.75
N GLU A 163 17.51 -6.08 -9.71
CA GLU A 163 16.46 -6.98 -9.24
C GLU A 163 15.24 -6.88 -10.16
N THR A 164 14.76 -8.01 -10.67
CA THR A 164 13.53 -8.08 -11.48
C THR A 164 12.31 -7.88 -10.59
N VAL A 165 11.44 -6.93 -10.93
CA VAL A 165 10.15 -6.73 -10.27
C VAL A 165 9.02 -7.25 -11.14
N SER A 166 8.11 -8.02 -10.56
CA SER A 166 6.96 -8.58 -11.31
C SER A 166 6.00 -7.49 -11.76
N PRO A 167 5.44 -7.55 -12.99
CA PRO A 167 4.37 -6.65 -13.42
C PRO A 167 3.18 -6.59 -12.45
N ALA A 168 2.80 -7.72 -11.87
CA ALA A 168 1.73 -7.80 -10.86
C ALA A 168 2.06 -6.98 -9.59
N GLU A 169 3.35 -6.72 -9.32
CA GLU A 169 3.79 -5.95 -8.17
C GLU A 169 3.93 -4.46 -8.50
N PHE A 170 4.55 -4.10 -9.64
CA PHE A 170 4.85 -2.69 -9.93
C PHE A 170 3.74 -1.95 -10.69
N ILE A 171 2.92 -2.62 -11.52
CA ILE A 171 1.84 -1.94 -12.26
C ILE A 171 0.83 -1.26 -11.32
N PRO A 172 0.32 -1.92 -10.27
CA PRO A 172 -0.57 -1.26 -9.32
C PRO A 172 0.08 -0.04 -8.64
N ILE A 173 1.39 -0.07 -8.39
CA ILE A 173 2.13 1.05 -7.81
C ILE A 173 2.22 2.22 -8.81
N LEU A 174 2.46 1.94 -10.09
CA LEU A 174 2.43 2.95 -11.15
C LEU A 174 1.05 3.61 -11.27
N GLU A 175 -0.02 2.81 -11.19
CA GLU A 175 -1.40 3.29 -11.25
C GLU A 175 -1.74 4.21 -10.09
N GLU A 176 -1.54 3.75 -8.85
CA GLU A 176 -1.84 4.54 -7.65
C GLU A 176 -1.00 5.82 -7.53
N SER A 177 0.24 5.79 -8.01
CA SER A 177 1.13 6.96 -7.99
C SER A 177 0.95 7.91 -9.18
N GLY A 178 0.12 7.55 -10.17
CA GLY A 178 -0.03 8.30 -11.42
C GLY A 178 1.15 8.17 -12.39
N LEU A 179 2.21 7.44 -12.04
CA LEU A 179 3.37 7.21 -12.90
C LEU A 179 3.02 6.35 -14.12
N ILE A 180 1.90 5.65 -14.09
CA ILE A 180 1.41 4.85 -15.23
C ILE A 180 1.20 5.73 -16.49
N ILE A 181 0.89 7.01 -16.33
CA ILE A 181 0.65 7.94 -17.47
C ILE A 181 1.93 8.19 -18.28
N PRO A 182 3.05 8.70 -17.70
CA PRO A 182 4.28 8.87 -18.44
C PRO A 182 4.87 7.54 -18.92
N VAL A 183 4.81 6.47 -18.10
CA VAL A 183 5.31 5.15 -18.49
C VAL A 183 4.51 4.59 -19.67
N GLY A 184 3.19 4.69 -19.65
CA GLY A 184 2.37 4.19 -20.76
C GLY A 184 2.59 4.95 -22.08
N LYS A 185 2.82 6.26 -22.03
CA LYS A 185 3.25 7.03 -23.22
C LYS A 185 4.56 6.51 -23.79
N TRP A 186 5.53 6.24 -22.91
CA TRP A 186 6.82 5.70 -23.29
C TRP A 186 6.67 4.27 -23.90
N VAL A 187 5.87 3.39 -23.27
CA VAL A 187 5.57 2.05 -23.79
C VAL A 187 4.93 2.11 -25.17
N LEU A 188 3.95 3.00 -25.35
CA LEU A 188 3.28 3.19 -26.66
C LEU A 188 4.27 3.61 -27.73
N HIS A 189 5.18 4.54 -27.43
CA HIS A 189 6.23 4.97 -28.34
C HIS A 189 7.14 3.80 -28.75
N ARG A 190 7.63 3.01 -27.79
CA ARG A 190 8.44 1.83 -28.05
C ARG A 190 7.70 0.77 -28.87
N ALA A 191 6.40 0.57 -28.60
CA ALA A 191 5.56 -0.35 -29.33
C ALA A 191 5.35 0.08 -30.81
N LEU A 192 5.17 1.38 -31.03
CA LEU A 192 5.04 1.94 -32.38
C LEU A 192 6.36 1.83 -33.18
N GLU A 193 7.50 2.12 -32.55
CA GLU A 193 8.83 1.93 -33.19
C GLU A 193 9.03 0.47 -33.62
N MET A 194 8.69 -0.50 -32.76
CA MET A 194 8.77 -1.92 -33.11
C MET A 194 7.81 -2.28 -34.26
N CYS A 195 6.58 -1.78 -34.18
CA CYS A 195 5.56 -2.01 -35.22
C CYS A 195 6.04 -1.51 -36.59
N VAL A 196 6.61 -0.31 -36.68
CA VAL A 196 7.15 0.26 -37.92
C VAL A 196 8.26 -0.63 -38.46
N LYS A 197 9.25 -1.02 -37.67
CA LYS A 197 10.35 -1.91 -38.07
C LYS A 197 9.85 -3.26 -38.60
N CYS A 198 8.86 -3.84 -37.95
CA CYS A 198 8.30 -5.12 -38.39
C CYS A 198 7.52 -5.01 -39.70
N ARG A 199 6.85 -3.88 -39.91
CA ARG A 199 6.04 -3.61 -41.13
C ARG A 199 6.89 -3.42 -42.40
N GLU A 200 8.17 -3.13 -42.28
CA GLU A 200 9.08 -3.16 -43.44
C GLU A 200 9.12 -4.53 -44.14
N LYS A 201 8.96 -5.60 -43.35
CA LYS A 201 8.96 -7.00 -43.86
C LYS A 201 7.57 -7.62 -43.90
N ARG A 202 6.64 -7.12 -43.12
CA ARG A 202 5.24 -7.60 -42.97
C ARG A 202 4.29 -6.42 -42.84
N PRO A 203 3.74 -5.88 -43.93
CA PRO A 203 2.92 -4.68 -43.93
C PRO A 203 1.71 -4.72 -42.99
N ASP A 204 1.13 -5.90 -42.76
CA ASP A 204 -0.04 -6.11 -41.89
C ASP A 204 0.30 -6.39 -40.43
N PHE A 205 1.59 -6.33 -40.04
CA PHE A 205 2.00 -6.61 -38.68
C PHE A 205 1.37 -5.63 -37.69
N LYS A 206 0.97 -6.14 -36.53
CA LYS A 206 0.31 -5.40 -35.46
C LYS A 206 1.05 -5.60 -34.14
N VAL A 207 1.01 -4.57 -33.28
CA VAL A 207 1.45 -4.68 -31.90
C VAL A 207 0.27 -4.35 -30.98
N SER A 208 0.02 -5.22 -30.02
CA SER A 208 -0.95 -4.99 -28.95
C SER A 208 -0.26 -4.33 -27.77
N VAL A 209 -0.91 -3.33 -27.18
CA VAL A 209 -0.44 -2.61 -26.00
C VAL A 209 -1.52 -2.67 -24.92
N ASN A 210 -1.14 -3.07 -23.73
CA ASN A 210 -2.03 -3.05 -22.57
C ASN A 210 -2.11 -1.62 -22.02
N LEU A 211 -3.32 -1.10 -21.90
CA LEU A 211 -3.58 0.22 -21.36
C LEU A 211 -4.29 0.12 -20.01
N SER A 212 -3.87 0.93 -19.05
CA SER A 212 -4.60 1.11 -17.80
C SER A 212 -5.78 2.09 -18.04
N TYR A 213 -6.89 1.85 -17.37
CA TYR A 213 -8.05 2.76 -17.44
C TYR A 213 -7.77 4.16 -16.87
N ILE A 214 -6.65 4.34 -16.15
CA ILE A 214 -6.19 5.65 -15.65
C ILE A 214 -5.53 6.48 -16.76
N GLN A 215 -5.08 5.84 -17.83
CA GLN A 215 -4.45 6.50 -18.99
C GLN A 215 -5.47 7.06 -19.96
#